data_002443b63b4fb1471201552145bb624e
#
_entry.id   002443b63b4fb1471201552145bb624e
#
_cell.length_a   1.000
_cell.length_b   1.000
_cell.length_c   1.000
_cell.angle_alpha   90.00
_cell.angle_beta   90.00
_cell.angle_gamma   90.00
#
_symmetry.space_group_name_H-M   'P 1'
#
loop_
_entity.id
_entity.type
_entity.pdbx_description
1 polymer ?
#
loop_
_entity_poly.entity_id
_entity_poly.type
_entity_poly.pdbx_seq_one_letter_code
_entity_poly.pdbx_strand_id
1 'polypeptide(L)'
;MSECFQDGTATFLILGSICTRNCLYCHVAHGVPAPIDEEEAARLVFAVKSLSLKYVVITSVTRDDLPDGGSRAFARCIGTLSESLPDIKIEVLIPDFQGQVAAIEEVIAAKPAVINHNIEVAPSLYAQLRPQGNYETSLKILSRIGGTPSIISKSGFMIGFGENSADISRLLEDLAAAGCQAVTIGQYLQPTIDHWPVRKYYHPDEFTAIKKTALEMGFRHVEAGPLVRSSYHAALSGSGGA
;
A
#
# COMPACT_ATOMS: atom_id res chain seq x y z
N MET A 1 9.12 11.41 7.68
CA MET A 1 9.22 10.16 8.47
C MET A 1 9.32 10.41 9.97
N SER A 2 10.05 11.44 10.43
CA SER A 2 10.10 11.80 11.87
C SER A 2 8.74 12.20 12.44
N GLU A 3 7.92 12.93 11.69
CA GLU A 3 6.58 13.37 12.08
C GLU A 3 5.65 12.19 12.41
N CYS A 4 5.49 11.24 11.50
CA CYS A 4 4.63 10.07 11.72
C CYS A 4 5.08 9.24 12.94
N PHE A 5 6.39 9.12 13.18
CA PHE A 5 6.91 8.42 14.35
C PHE A 5 6.64 9.17 15.66
N GLN A 6 6.74 10.50 15.64
CA GLN A 6 6.36 11.34 16.80
C GLN A 6 4.87 11.22 17.13
N ASP A 7 4.03 11.00 16.11
CA ASP A 7 2.59 10.77 16.26
C ASP A 7 2.24 9.31 16.65
N GLY A 8 3.25 8.48 16.95
CA GLY A 8 3.07 7.09 17.35
C GLY A 8 2.71 6.15 16.18
N THR A 9 3.13 6.46 14.95
CA THR A 9 2.92 5.63 13.75
C THR A 9 4.24 5.04 13.27
N ALA A 10 4.28 3.73 13.01
CA ALA A 10 5.42 3.09 12.36
C ALA A 10 4.98 2.06 11.31
N THR A 11 5.87 1.80 10.34
CA THR A 11 5.69 0.80 9.30
C THR A 11 6.66 -0.35 9.53
N PHE A 12 6.13 -1.57 9.45
CA PHE A 12 6.89 -2.81 9.59
C PHE A 12 6.83 -3.63 8.31
N LEU A 13 7.97 -4.13 7.89
CA LEU A 13 8.09 -5.06 6.77
C LEU A 13 8.09 -6.48 7.32
N ILE A 14 7.15 -7.30 6.87
CA ILE A 14 7.06 -8.73 7.22
C ILE A 14 7.45 -9.61 6.03
N LEU A 15 7.58 -10.92 6.25
CA LEU A 15 7.92 -11.93 5.24
C LEU A 15 9.32 -11.78 4.62
N GLY A 16 10.23 -11.12 5.35
CA GLY A 16 11.61 -10.92 4.95
C GLY A 16 11.81 -9.71 4.02
N SER A 17 12.98 -9.66 3.35
CA SER A 17 13.43 -8.50 2.58
C SER A 17 13.70 -8.81 1.09
N ILE A 18 13.45 -10.05 0.64
CA ILE A 18 13.66 -10.47 -0.76
C ILE A 18 12.30 -10.68 -1.41
N CYS A 19 12.05 -9.93 -2.49
CA CYS A 19 10.82 -10.00 -3.27
C CYS A 19 10.94 -11.04 -4.39
N THR A 20 9.86 -11.76 -4.68
CA THR A 20 9.81 -12.67 -5.83
C THR A 20 9.65 -11.95 -7.16
N ARG A 21 9.33 -10.65 -7.15
CA ARG A 21 9.12 -9.82 -8.35
C ARG A 21 10.21 -8.78 -8.51
N ASN A 22 10.40 -8.35 -9.78
CA ASN A 22 11.38 -7.34 -10.18
C ASN A 22 10.70 -6.18 -10.90
N CYS A 23 9.96 -5.34 -10.16
CA CYS A 23 9.38 -4.12 -10.72
C CYS A 23 10.47 -3.09 -11.02
N LEU A 24 10.44 -2.48 -12.22
CA LEU A 24 11.54 -1.65 -12.72
C LEU A 24 11.80 -0.35 -11.96
N TYR A 25 10.90 0.03 -11.06
CA TYR A 25 11.03 1.21 -10.18
C TYR A 25 11.49 0.87 -8.76
N CYS A 26 11.52 -0.42 -8.39
CA CYS A 26 11.65 -0.86 -7.01
C CYS A 26 13.08 -1.31 -6.69
N HIS A 27 13.65 -0.77 -5.61
CA HIS A 27 15.00 -1.10 -5.15
C HIS A 27 15.03 -2.20 -4.06
N VAL A 28 13.92 -2.88 -3.84
CA VAL A 28 13.89 -4.05 -2.95
C VAL A 28 14.66 -5.19 -3.63
N ALA A 29 15.51 -5.86 -2.88
CA ALA A 29 16.22 -7.04 -3.37
C ALA A 29 15.24 -8.10 -3.86
N HIS A 30 15.53 -8.73 -5.01
CA HIS A 30 14.67 -9.74 -5.59
C HIS A 30 15.44 -11.07 -5.78
N GLY A 31 14.71 -12.17 -5.72
CA GLY A 31 15.28 -13.51 -5.81
C GLY A 31 14.48 -14.56 -5.05
N VAL A 32 15.17 -15.51 -4.45
CA VAL A 32 14.56 -16.59 -3.64
C VAL A 32 14.48 -16.13 -2.19
N PRO A 33 13.27 -15.92 -1.63
CA PRO A 33 13.12 -15.51 -0.25
C PRO A 33 13.48 -16.63 0.74
N ALA A 34 13.80 -16.22 1.97
CA ALA A 34 13.95 -17.16 3.08
C ALA A 34 12.60 -17.80 3.48
N PRO A 35 12.62 -18.95 4.18
CA PRO A 35 11.41 -19.51 4.79
C PRO A 35 10.68 -18.51 5.68
N ILE A 36 9.38 -18.76 5.88
CA ILE A 36 8.56 -17.95 6.80
C ILE A 36 9.10 -18.09 8.23
N ASP A 37 9.16 -16.97 8.91
CA ASP A 37 9.51 -16.91 10.33
C ASP A 37 8.23 -16.94 11.18
N GLU A 38 8.00 -18.02 11.90
CA GLU A 38 6.81 -18.21 12.72
C GLU A 38 6.73 -17.25 13.90
N GLU A 39 7.86 -16.71 14.38
CA GLU A 39 7.97 -15.79 15.51
C GLU A 39 7.76 -14.32 15.10
N GLU A 40 7.58 -14.01 13.80
CA GLU A 40 7.51 -12.65 13.29
C GLU A 40 6.37 -11.85 13.92
N ALA A 41 5.19 -12.44 14.10
CA ALA A 41 4.04 -11.78 14.73
C ALA A 41 4.31 -11.43 16.20
N ALA A 42 4.98 -12.31 16.95
CA ALA A 42 5.33 -12.07 18.36
C ALA A 42 6.37 -10.93 18.49
N ARG A 43 7.37 -10.92 17.60
CA ARG A 43 8.36 -9.82 17.56
C ARG A 43 7.73 -8.49 17.16
N LEU A 44 6.75 -8.51 16.26
CA LEU A 44 5.99 -7.31 15.89
C LEU A 44 5.25 -6.73 17.11
N VAL A 45 4.54 -7.56 17.86
CA VAL A 45 3.87 -7.13 19.11
C VAL A 45 4.86 -6.54 20.11
N PHE A 46 6.01 -7.20 20.30
CA PHE A 46 7.06 -6.69 21.19
C PHE A 46 7.55 -5.31 20.75
N ALA A 47 7.84 -5.12 19.46
CA ALA A 47 8.30 -3.85 18.91
C ALA A 47 7.25 -2.74 19.08
N VAL A 48 5.97 -3.02 18.75
CA VAL A 48 4.86 -2.08 18.89
C VAL A 48 4.67 -1.62 20.33
N LYS A 49 4.72 -2.54 21.30
CA LYS A 49 4.67 -2.23 22.74
C LYS A 49 5.87 -1.39 23.19
N SER A 50 7.07 -1.80 22.81
CA SER A 50 8.31 -1.12 23.22
C SER A 50 8.39 0.32 22.70
N LEU A 51 7.82 0.57 21.52
CA LEU A 51 7.77 1.90 20.89
C LEU A 51 6.50 2.70 21.25
N SER A 52 5.60 2.11 22.07
CA SER A 52 4.33 2.75 22.47
C SER A 52 3.51 3.27 21.28
N LEU A 53 3.45 2.50 20.20
CA LEU A 53 2.75 2.92 18.97
C LEU A 53 1.24 2.89 19.16
N LYS A 54 0.55 3.80 18.45
CA LYS A 54 -0.91 3.91 18.39
C LYS A 54 -1.46 3.46 17.04
N TYR A 55 -0.65 3.54 16.01
CA TYR A 55 -0.99 3.16 14.64
C TYR A 55 0.17 2.37 14.02
N VAL A 56 -0.16 1.25 13.40
CA VAL A 56 0.84 0.35 12.80
C VAL A 56 0.48 0.10 11.34
N VAL A 57 1.44 0.30 10.46
CA VAL A 57 1.33 -0.12 9.06
C VAL A 57 2.16 -1.39 8.89
N ILE A 58 1.54 -2.47 8.44
CA ILE A 58 2.21 -3.74 8.13
C ILE A 58 2.28 -3.88 6.62
N THR A 59 3.45 -4.08 6.09
CA THR A 59 3.66 -4.33 4.65
C THR A 59 4.56 -5.53 4.45
N SER A 60 4.63 -6.05 3.23
CA SER A 60 5.51 -7.14 2.88
C SER A 60 6.17 -6.96 1.52
N VAL A 61 7.18 -7.75 1.26
CA VAL A 61 7.60 -8.07 -0.11
C VAL A 61 6.55 -8.99 -0.76
N THR A 62 6.53 -9.09 -2.09
CA THR A 62 5.71 -10.11 -2.77
C THR A 62 6.33 -11.49 -2.57
N ARG A 63 5.49 -12.46 -2.26
CA ARG A 63 5.84 -13.86 -1.98
C ARG A 63 5.03 -14.82 -2.87
N ASP A 64 5.22 -14.70 -4.20
CA ASP A 64 4.58 -15.59 -5.20
C ASP A 64 5.02 -17.06 -5.09
N ASP A 65 6.06 -17.31 -4.28
CA ASP A 65 6.55 -18.62 -3.91
C ASP A 65 5.68 -19.34 -2.86
N LEU A 66 4.84 -18.59 -2.14
CA LEU A 66 3.92 -19.14 -1.14
C LEU A 66 2.56 -19.44 -1.76
N PRO A 67 1.91 -20.55 -1.40
CA PRO A 67 0.60 -20.94 -1.95
C PRO A 67 -0.51 -19.89 -1.72
N ASP A 68 -0.41 -19.12 -0.63
CA ASP A 68 -1.35 -18.07 -0.23
C ASP A 68 -0.82 -16.65 -0.47
N GLY A 69 0.36 -16.53 -1.12
CA GLY A 69 1.03 -15.23 -1.33
C GLY A 69 1.44 -14.52 -0.04
N GLY A 70 1.32 -15.17 1.13
CA GLY A 70 1.62 -14.63 2.45
C GLY A 70 0.42 -14.05 3.20
N SER A 71 -0.82 -14.24 2.74
CA SER A 71 -2.04 -13.71 3.39
C SER A 71 -2.18 -14.18 4.84
N ARG A 72 -1.83 -15.44 5.15
CA ARG A 72 -1.84 -15.98 6.52
C ARG A 72 -0.90 -15.26 7.46
N ALA A 73 0.25 -14.82 6.98
CA ALA A 73 1.17 -14.04 7.79
C ALA A 73 0.58 -12.67 8.14
N PHE A 74 -0.08 -12.00 7.20
CA PHE A 74 -0.83 -10.77 7.49
C PHE A 74 -1.94 -11.02 8.50
N ALA A 75 -2.79 -12.03 8.30
CA ALA A 75 -3.90 -12.34 9.19
C ALA A 75 -3.40 -12.67 10.61
N ARG A 76 -2.30 -13.44 10.74
CA ARG A 76 -1.67 -13.75 12.02
C ARG A 76 -1.12 -12.49 12.70
N CYS A 77 -0.42 -11.60 11.99
CA CYS A 77 0.09 -10.36 12.55
C CYS A 77 -1.04 -9.46 13.05
N ILE A 78 -2.12 -9.31 12.25
CA ILE A 78 -3.30 -8.52 12.63
C ILE A 78 -3.95 -9.12 13.90
N GLY A 79 -4.23 -10.44 13.91
CA GLY A 79 -4.85 -11.11 15.03
C GLY A 79 -4.04 -10.99 16.31
N THR A 80 -2.74 -11.30 16.26
CA THR A 80 -1.85 -11.25 17.44
C THR A 80 -1.72 -9.82 17.99
N LEU A 81 -1.66 -8.80 17.11
CA LEU A 81 -1.66 -7.39 17.53
C LEU A 81 -2.98 -6.99 18.17
N SER A 82 -4.11 -7.32 17.55
CA SER A 82 -5.46 -6.95 18.05
C SER A 82 -5.76 -7.60 19.40
N GLU A 83 -5.35 -8.85 19.60
CA GLU A 83 -5.47 -9.55 20.89
C GLU A 83 -4.59 -8.94 21.98
N SER A 84 -3.36 -8.56 21.62
CA SER A 84 -2.36 -8.04 22.57
C SER A 84 -2.54 -6.56 22.89
N LEU A 85 -3.15 -5.80 21.99
CA LEU A 85 -3.31 -4.34 22.02
C LEU A 85 -4.65 -3.96 21.39
N PRO A 86 -5.80 -4.10 22.11
CA PRO A 86 -7.13 -3.92 21.53
C PRO A 86 -7.40 -2.53 20.91
N ASP A 87 -6.71 -1.49 21.39
CA ASP A 87 -6.90 -0.11 20.94
C ASP A 87 -5.99 0.27 19.76
N ILE A 88 -5.08 -0.65 19.32
CA ILE A 88 -4.16 -0.37 18.22
C ILE A 88 -4.93 -0.26 16.90
N LYS A 89 -4.61 0.75 16.11
CA LYS A 89 -5.10 0.85 14.73
C LYS A 89 -4.12 0.18 13.78
N ILE A 90 -4.61 -0.73 12.95
CA ILE A 90 -3.79 -1.52 12.04
C ILE A 90 -4.18 -1.19 10.59
N GLU A 91 -3.21 -0.74 9.83
CA GLU A 91 -3.27 -0.67 8.36
C GLU A 91 -2.38 -1.78 7.81
N VAL A 92 -2.81 -2.43 6.74
CA VAL A 92 -1.97 -3.36 5.99
C VAL A 92 -1.79 -2.87 4.56
N LEU A 93 -0.56 -2.92 4.05
CA LEU A 93 -0.24 -2.70 2.64
C LEU A 93 0.09 -4.06 2.02
N ILE A 94 -0.88 -4.61 1.30
CA ILE A 94 -0.82 -5.97 0.76
C ILE A 94 -0.33 -6.00 -0.69
N PRO A 95 0.35 -7.09 -1.12
CA PRO A 95 0.57 -7.40 -2.53
C PRO A 95 -0.76 -7.82 -3.19
N ASP A 96 -0.71 -8.17 -4.48
CA ASP A 96 -1.91 -8.61 -5.20
C ASP A 96 -2.28 -10.09 -4.97
N PHE A 97 -1.49 -10.84 -4.21
CA PHE A 97 -1.66 -12.28 -3.98
C PHE A 97 -1.99 -13.08 -5.26
N GLN A 98 -1.46 -12.64 -6.42
CA GLN A 98 -1.77 -13.21 -7.75
C GLN A 98 -3.29 -13.23 -8.07
N GLY A 99 -4.07 -12.34 -7.45
CA GLY A 99 -5.53 -12.29 -7.60
C GLY A 99 -6.30 -13.40 -6.88
N GLN A 100 -5.67 -14.11 -5.95
CA GLN A 100 -6.32 -15.18 -5.18
C GLN A 100 -7.37 -14.61 -4.23
N VAL A 101 -8.64 -14.83 -4.55
CA VAL A 101 -9.78 -14.31 -3.76
C VAL A 101 -9.70 -14.80 -2.31
N ALA A 102 -9.38 -16.07 -2.08
CA ALA A 102 -9.28 -16.64 -0.73
C ALA A 102 -8.23 -15.92 0.13
N ALA A 103 -7.09 -15.52 -0.45
CA ALA A 103 -6.04 -14.79 0.25
C ALA A 103 -6.52 -13.38 0.66
N ILE A 104 -7.27 -12.71 -0.21
CA ILE A 104 -7.84 -11.38 0.08
C ILE A 104 -8.90 -11.48 1.20
N GLU A 105 -9.79 -12.49 1.12
CA GLU A 105 -10.82 -12.74 2.15
C GLU A 105 -10.20 -13.04 3.52
N GLU A 106 -9.08 -13.75 3.56
CA GLU A 106 -8.36 -14.04 4.80
C GLU A 106 -7.87 -12.76 5.49
N VAL A 107 -7.32 -11.82 4.75
CA VAL A 107 -6.91 -10.51 5.29
C VAL A 107 -8.12 -9.67 5.70
N ILE A 108 -9.21 -9.67 4.92
CA ILE A 108 -10.46 -8.98 5.25
C ILE A 108 -11.06 -9.55 6.55
N ALA A 109 -11.06 -10.87 6.70
CA ALA A 109 -11.59 -11.56 7.88
C ALA A 109 -10.80 -11.24 9.16
N ALA A 110 -9.53 -10.87 9.06
CA ALA A 110 -8.70 -10.41 10.17
C ALA A 110 -9.06 -8.98 10.65
N LYS A 111 -9.88 -8.23 9.91
CA LYS A 111 -10.47 -6.93 10.27
C LYS A 111 -9.47 -5.83 10.61
N PRO A 112 -8.46 -5.54 9.79
CA PRO A 112 -7.68 -4.32 9.96
C PRO A 112 -8.55 -3.08 9.71
N ALA A 113 -8.15 -1.92 10.23
CA ALA A 113 -8.86 -0.66 9.99
C ALA A 113 -8.77 -0.20 8.53
N VAL A 114 -7.63 -0.44 7.89
CA VAL A 114 -7.33 -0.04 6.51
C VAL A 114 -6.66 -1.19 5.79
N ILE A 115 -7.13 -1.51 4.58
CA ILE A 115 -6.38 -2.34 3.63
C ILE A 115 -5.97 -1.45 2.46
N ASN A 116 -4.67 -1.31 2.32
CA ASN A 116 -4.02 -0.61 1.22
C ASN A 116 -3.49 -1.64 0.22
N HIS A 117 -3.81 -1.44 -1.06
CA HIS A 117 -3.16 -2.13 -2.18
C HIS A 117 -2.74 -1.09 -3.21
N ASN A 118 -1.45 -0.86 -3.33
CA ASN A 118 -0.94 0.15 -4.26
C ASN A 118 -1.09 -0.29 -5.71
N ILE A 119 -1.71 0.57 -6.53
CA ILE A 119 -1.74 0.41 -7.99
C ILE A 119 -0.39 0.77 -8.62
N GLU A 120 0.40 1.62 -7.96
CA GLU A 120 1.78 2.03 -8.23
C GLU A 120 1.97 2.96 -9.42
N VAL A 121 1.44 2.64 -10.60
CA VAL A 121 1.70 3.35 -11.85
C VAL A 121 0.46 3.44 -12.73
N ALA A 122 0.43 4.41 -13.65
CA ALA A 122 -0.66 4.60 -14.61
C ALA A 122 -0.88 3.35 -15.50
N PRO A 123 -2.11 3.08 -15.95
CA PRO A 123 -2.45 1.89 -16.74
C PRO A 123 -1.63 1.77 -18.03
N SER A 124 -1.34 2.88 -18.70
CA SER A 124 -0.53 2.92 -19.93
C SER A 124 0.91 2.40 -19.75
N LEU A 125 1.45 2.50 -18.53
CA LEU A 125 2.82 2.10 -18.20
C LEU A 125 2.89 0.80 -17.38
N TYR A 126 1.75 0.25 -16.97
CA TYR A 126 1.68 -0.81 -15.99
C TYR A 126 2.43 -2.08 -16.42
N ALA A 127 2.15 -2.59 -17.61
CA ALA A 127 2.77 -3.80 -18.12
C ALA A 127 4.30 -3.67 -18.28
N GLN A 128 4.79 -2.45 -18.56
CA GLN A 128 6.20 -2.17 -18.73
C GLN A 128 6.93 -2.08 -17.38
N LEU A 129 6.33 -1.40 -16.39
CA LEU A 129 6.97 -1.12 -15.10
C LEU A 129 6.76 -2.24 -14.07
N ARG A 130 5.66 -2.99 -14.21
CA ARG A 130 5.27 -4.12 -13.35
C ARG A 130 4.97 -5.38 -14.19
N PRO A 131 5.96 -5.97 -14.86
CA PRO A 131 5.72 -7.06 -15.83
C PRO A 131 5.10 -8.31 -15.22
N GLN A 132 5.24 -8.53 -13.91
CA GLN A 132 4.63 -9.66 -13.18
C GLN A 132 3.31 -9.27 -12.48
N GLY A 133 2.90 -8.00 -12.57
CA GLY A 133 1.61 -7.52 -12.05
C GLY A 133 0.54 -7.46 -13.12
N ASN A 134 -0.72 -7.26 -12.69
CA ASN A 134 -1.84 -7.05 -13.59
C ASN A 134 -2.73 -5.92 -13.07
N TYR A 135 -2.97 -4.91 -13.91
CA TYR A 135 -3.74 -3.71 -13.54
C TYR A 135 -5.18 -4.05 -13.14
N GLU A 136 -5.85 -4.85 -13.96
CA GLU A 136 -7.23 -5.26 -13.71
C GLU A 136 -7.37 -6.12 -12.44
N THR A 137 -6.37 -6.95 -12.15
CA THR A 137 -6.33 -7.70 -10.89
C THR A 137 -6.23 -6.76 -9.71
N SER A 138 -5.40 -5.74 -9.77
CA SER A 138 -5.27 -4.72 -8.71
C SER A 138 -6.59 -3.98 -8.47
N LEU A 139 -7.31 -3.60 -9.54
CA LEU A 139 -8.63 -2.96 -9.43
C LEU A 139 -9.68 -3.90 -8.82
N LYS A 140 -9.69 -5.18 -9.18
CA LYS A 140 -10.60 -6.19 -8.59
C LYS A 140 -10.36 -6.37 -7.09
N ILE A 141 -9.09 -6.38 -6.66
CA ILE A 141 -8.71 -6.42 -5.24
C ILE A 141 -9.28 -5.20 -4.51
N LEU A 142 -9.02 -4.00 -5.03
CA LEU A 142 -9.51 -2.75 -4.46
C LEU A 142 -11.04 -2.71 -4.41
N SER A 143 -11.72 -3.19 -5.45
CA SER A 143 -13.18 -3.29 -5.49
C SER A 143 -13.71 -4.25 -4.43
N ARG A 144 -13.03 -5.37 -4.19
CA ARG A 144 -13.40 -6.31 -3.13
C ARG A 144 -13.26 -5.70 -1.75
N ILE A 145 -12.16 -4.97 -1.51
CA ILE A 145 -11.93 -4.25 -0.25
C ILE A 145 -12.97 -3.12 -0.09
N GLY A 146 -13.19 -2.32 -1.12
CA GLY A 146 -14.15 -1.20 -1.13
C GLY A 146 -15.60 -1.64 -0.86
N GLY A 147 -15.95 -2.87 -1.23
CA GLY A 147 -17.24 -3.49 -0.90
C GLY A 147 -17.39 -3.96 0.56
N THR A 148 -16.38 -3.75 1.42
CA THR A 148 -16.38 -4.15 2.83
C THR A 148 -16.55 -2.92 3.74
N PRO A 149 -17.76 -2.61 4.25
CA PRO A 149 -18.06 -1.32 4.89
C PRO A 149 -17.22 -0.99 6.14
N SER A 150 -16.71 -2.01 6.82
CA SER A 150 -15.92 -1.86 8.06
C SER A 150 -14.44 -1.59 7.83
N ILE A 151 -13.98 -1.61 6.59
CA ILE A 151 -12.56 -1.49 6.22
C ILE A 151 -12.41 -0.35 5.23
N ILE A 152 -11.46 0.54 5.47
CA ILE A 152 -11.13 1.61 4.54
C ILE A 152 -10.28 1.03 3.41
N SER A 153 -10.76 1.14 2.17
CA SER A 153 -9.99 0.80 0.96
C SER A 153 -9.07 1.96 0.61
N LYS A 154 -7.77 1.66 0.50
CA LYS A 154 -6.73 2.64 0.19
C LYS A 154 -5.88 2.15 -0.96
N SER A 155 -5.38 3.08 -1.77
CA SER A 155 -4.38 2.81 -2.81
C SER A 155 -3.32 3.91 -2.83
N GLY A 156 -2.24 3.65 -3.56
CA GLY A 156 -1.21 4.64 -3.80
C GLY A 156 -0.56 4.43 -5.16
N PHE A 157 -0.08 5.53 -5.73
CA PHE A 157 0.70 5.50 -6.97
C PHE A 157 1.73 6.61 -7.00
N MET A 158 2.70 6.44 -7.87
CA MET A 158 3.74 7.42 -8.13
C MET A 158 3.53 8.02 -9.51
N ILE A 159 3.97 9.27 -9.67
CA ILE A 159 4.02 9.99 -10.96
C ILE A 159 5.45 10.42 -11.27
N GLY A 160 5.77 10.56 -12.55
CA GLY A 160 7.11 10.92 -13.03
C GLY A 160 7.76 9.87 -13.92
N PHE A 161 7.02 8.82 -14.30
CA PHE A 161 7.49 7.75 -15.18
C PHE A 161 7.36 8.06 -16.67
N GLY A 162 6.57 9.09 -17.05
CA GLY A 162 6.26 9.46 -18.43
C GLY A 162 4.78 9.42 -18.75
N GLU A 163 3.91 9.20 -17.77
CA GLU A 163 2.46 9.35 -17.88
C GLU A 163 2.09 10.79 -18.22
N ASN A 164 0.96 10.98 -18.87
CA ASN A 164 0.37 12.28 -19.14
C ASN A 164 -0.79 12.58 -18.16
N SER A 165 -1.36 13.76 -18.23
CA SER A 165 -2.47 14.16 -17.34
C SER A 165 -3.73 13.32 -17.51
N ALA A 166 -4.01 12.85 -18.73
CA ALA A 166 -5.16 11.99 -19.01
C ALA A 166 -4.96 10.58 -18.36
N ASP A 167 -3.72 10.06 -18.35
CA ASP A 167 -3.38 8.82 -17.67
C ASP A 167 -3.64 8.92 -16.16
N ILE A 168 -3.26 10.06 -15.55
CA ILE A 168 -3.47 10.31 -14.11
C ILE A 168 -4.97 10.41 -13.80
N SER A 169 -5.73 11.16 -14.63
CA SER A 169 -7.18 11.31 -14.45
C SER A 169 -7.88 9.96 -14.54
N ARG A 170 -7.55 9.17 -15.57
CA ARG A 170 -8.12 7.83 -15.75
C ARG A 170 -7.80 6.91 -14.55
N LEU A 171 -6.58 6.94 -14.06
CA LEU A 171 -6.20 6.14 -12.91
C LEU A 171 -7.01 6.51 -11.66
N LEU A 172 -7.25 7.79 -11.42
CA LEU A 172 -8.10 8.26 -10.33
C LEU A 172 -9.56 7.83 -10.52
N GLU A 173 -10.10 7.91 -11.74
CA GLU A 173 -11.45 7.43 -12.08
C GLU A 173 -11.58 5.92 -11.83
N ASP A 174 -10.61 5.13 -12.28
CA ASP A 174 -10.60 3.67 -12.08
C ASP A 174 -10.54 3.31 -10.59
N LEU A 175 -9.74 4.02 -9.78
CA LEU A 175 -9.67 3.83 -8.32
C LEU A 175 -10.98 4.23 -7.62
N ALA A 176 -11.59 5.35 -8.01
CA ALA A 176 -12.88 5.78 -7.47
C ALA A 176 -13.99 4.77 -7.81
N ALA A 177 -14.04 4.29 -9.05
CA ALA A 177 -14.97 3.25 -9.50
C ALA A 177 -14.77 1.91 -8.77
N ALA A 178 -13.54 1.59 -8.37
CA ALA A 178 -13.22 0.44 -7.53
C ALA A 178 -13.59 0.64 -6.05
N GLY A 179 -14.18 1.78 -5.66
CA GLY A 179 -14.59 2.05 -4.28
C GLY A 179 -13.43 2.39 -3.34
N CYS A 180 -12.31 2.81 -3.89
CA CYS A 180 -11.16 3.26 -3.10
C CYS A 180 -11.52 4.58 -2.38
N GLN A 181 -11.31 4.65 -1.07
CA GLN A 181 -11.70 5.79 -0.25
C GLN A 181 -10.54 6.73 0.06
N ALA A 182 -9.32 6.20 0.06
CA ALA A 182 -8.11 6.96 0.35
C ALA A 182 -7.05 6.73 -0.75
N VAL A 183 -6.32 7.79 -1.11
CA VAL A 183 -5.25 7.68 -2.11
C VAL A 183 -4.02 8.49 -1.71
N THR A 184 -2.84 7.91 -1.96
CA THR A 184 -1.56 8.59 -1.80
C THR A 184 -0.86 8.73 -3.15
N ILE A 185 -0.34 9.92 -3.45
CA ILE A 185 0.28 10.26 -4.73
C ILE A 185 1.65 10.86 -4.47
N GLY A 186 2.71 10.16 -4.87
CA GLY A 186 4.09 10.57 -4.67
C GLY A 186 4.86 10.80 -5.96
N GLN A 187 5.97 11.53 -5.88
CA GLN A 187 6.95 11.60 -6.95
C GLN A 187 7.76 10.30 -7.00
N TYR A 188 7.87 9.71 -8.18
CA TYR A 188 8.86 8.69 -8.43
C TYR A 188 10.27 9.28 -8.34
N LEU A 189 11.11 8.66 -7.54
CA LEU A 189 12.53 8.99 -7.43
C LEU A 189 13.33 7.74 -7.84
N GLN A 190 14.13 7.86 -8.89
CA GLN A 190 14.93 6.76 -9.41
C GLN A 190 15.96 6.29 -8.37
N PRO A 191 15.92 5.03 -7.92
CA PRO A 191 16.85 4.57 -6.88
C PRO A 191 18.30 4.46 -7.35
N THR A 192 18.54 3.93 -8.54
CA THR A 192 19.86 3.83 -9.19
C THR A 192 19.73 4.03 -10.69
N ILE A 193 20.87 4.17 -11.39
CA ILE A 193 20.88 4.35 -12.84
C ILE A 193 20.27 3.18 -13.62
N ASP A 194 20.22 1.99 -13.01
CA ASP A 194 19.69 0.77 -13.63
C ASP A 194 18.16 0.66 -13.54
N HIS A 195 17.51 1.52 -12.74
CA HIS A 195 16.06 1.56 -12.61
C HIS A 195 15.45 2.46 -13.69
N TRP A 196 14.11 2.38 -13.82
CA TRP A 196 13.38 3.23 -14.74
C TRP A 196 13.73 4.70 -14.54
N PRO A 197 14.09 5.46 -15.59
CA PRO A 197 14.50 6.85 -15.43
C PRO A 197 13.32 7.75 -15.08
N VAL A 198 13.55 8.76 -14.23
CA VAL A 198 12.57 9.83 -14.03
C VAL A 198 12.38 10.57 -15.33
N ARG A 199 11.15 10.67 -15.81
CA ARG A 199 10.79 11.38 -17.04
C ARG A 199 10.30 12.80 -16.79
N LYS A 200 9.73 13.04 -15.61
CA LYS A 200 9.27 14.36 -15.19
C LYS A 200 9.35 14.49 -13.66
N TYR A 201 9.82 15.63 -13.20
CA TYR A 201 9.65 16.08 -11.82
C TYR A 201 8.47 17.04 -11.78
N TYR A 202 7.42 16.67 -11.06
CA TYR A 202 6.23 17.47 -10.90
C TYR A 202 6.44 18.57 -9.88
N HIS A 203 5.98 19.78 -10.17
CA HIS A 203 6.01 20.89 -9.21
C HIS A 203 5.00 20.63 -8.07
N PRO A 204 5.24 21.10 -6.82
CA PRO A 204 4.28 20.96 -5.72
C PRO A 204 2.86 21.45 -6.05
N ASP A 205 2.72 22.50 -6.86
CA ASP A 205 1.41 23.01 -7.29
C ASP A 205 0.66 22.01 -8.17
N GLU A 206 1.36 21.20 -8.97
CA GLU A 206 0.74 20.15 -9.77
C GLU A 206 0.18 19.04 -8.87
N PHE A 207 0.90 18.67 -7.79
CA PHE A 207 0.37 17.75 -6.77
C PHE A 207 -0.86 18.34 -6.07
N THR A 208 -0.85 19.64 -5.77
CA THR A 208 -1.99 20.33 -5.18
C THR A 208 -3.22 20.28 -6.10
N ALA A 209 -3.02 20.49 -7.40
CA ALA A 209 -4.09 20.40 -8.39
C ALA A 209 -4.64 18.95 -8.49
N ILE A 210 -3.76 17.93 -8.54
CA ILE A 210 -4.16 16.52 -8.56
C ILE A 210 -4.93 16.15 -7.28
N LYS A 211 -4.46 16.61 -6.10
CA LYS A 211 -5.16 16.40 -4.82
C LYS A 211 -6.58 16.97 -4.86
N LYS A 212 -6.73 18.20 -5.37
CA LYS A 212 -8.04 18.84 -5.51
C LYS A 212 -8.97 18.03 -6.41
N THR A 213 -8.50 17.63 -7.58
CA THR A 213 -9.26 16.79 -8.52
C THR A 213 -9.70 15.47 -7.87
N ALA A 214 -8.80 14.79 -7.16
CA ALA A 214 -9.14 13.54 -6.47
C ALA A 214 -10.23 13.75 -5.40
N LEU A 215 -10.15 14.83 -4.61
CA LEU A 215 -11.19 15.16 -3.62
C LEU A 215 -12.54 15.44 -4.30
N GLU A 216 -12.55 16.15 -5.45
CA GLU A 216 -13.75 16.40 -6.26
C GLU A 216 -14.35 15.10 -6.83
N MET A 217 -13.54 14.06 -7.09
CA MET A 217 -13.98 12.73 -7.48
C MET A 217 -14.57 11.89 -6.32
N GLY A 218 -14.51 12.39 -5.08
CA GLY A 218 -15.14 11.76 -3.92
C GLY A 218 -14.21 10.93 -3.03
N PHE A 219 -12.90 10.96 -3.23
CA PHE A 219 -11.99 10.37 -2.27
C PHE A 219 -12.09 11.11 -0.93
N ARG A 220 -12.20 10.33 0.18
CA ARG A 220 -12.34 10.88 1.53
C ARG A 220 -11.03 11.41 2.09
N HIS A 221 -9.92 10.78 1.70
CA HIS A 221 -8.58 11.17 2.12
C HIS A 221 -7.62 11.12 0.95
N VAL A 222 -6.89 12.22 0.73
CA VAL A 222 -5.91 12.33 -0.36
C VAL A 222 -4.64 12.98 0.19
N GLU A 223 -3.54 12.26 0.07
CA GLU A 223 -2.21 12.82 0.28
C GLU A 223 -1.45 12.86 -1.03
N ALA A 224 -1.00 14.05 -1.44
CA ALA A 224 -0.27 14.24 -2.69
C ALA A 224 0.89 15.22 -2.50
N GLY A 225 2.07 14.81 -2.93
CA GLY A 225 3.26 15.66 -2.83
C GLY A 225 4.55 14.92 -3.19
N PRO A 226 5.64 15.65 -3.43
CA PRO A 226 6.89 15.05 -3.91
C PRO A 226 7.48 13.97 -2.97
N LEU A 227 7.30 14.12 -1.66
CA LEU A 227 7.85 13.20 -0.65
C LEU A 227 6.79 12.29 -0.03
N VAL A 228 5.54 12.32 -0.53
CA VAL A 228 4.47 11.43 -0.07
C VAL A 228 4.83 9.98 -0.39
N ARG A 229 4.55 9.10 0.56
CA ARG A 229 4.66 7.64 0.45
C ARG A 229 3.36 7.01 0.94
N SER A 230 3.12 5.74 0.62
CA SER A 230 1.86 5.05 0.96
C SER A 230 1.52 5.05 2.46
N SER A 231 2.51 5.10 3.34
CA SER A 231 2.31 5.20 4.80
C SER A 231 2.35 6.63 5.35
N TYR A 232 2.46 7.66 4.48
CA TYR A 232 2.49 9.05 4.93
C TYR A 232 1.13 9.45 5.51
N HIS A 233 1.12 10.00 6.73
CA HIS A 233 -0.09 10.36 7.47
C HIS A 233 -1.14 9.23 7.52
N ALA A 234 -0.70 7.97 7.60
CA ALA A 234 -1.58 6.80 7.57
C ALA A 234 -2.67 6.87 8.66
N ALA A 235 -2.35 7.36 9.86
CA ALA A 235 -3.30 7.51 10.95
C ALA A 235 -4.50 8.41 10.60
N LEU A 236 -4.34 9.40 9.73
CA LEU A 236 -5.43 10.28 9.28
C LEU A 236 -6.39 9.54 8.33
N SER A 237 -5.89 8.60 7.54
CA SER A 237 -6.72 7.76 6.66
C SER A 237 -7.61 6.80 7.47
N GLY A 238 -7.11 6.32 8.62
CA GLY A 238 -7.81 5.36 9.49
C GLY A 238 -8.78 6.00 10.50
N SER A 239 -8.77 7.32 10.65
CA SER A 239 -9.76 8.06 11.42
C SER A 239 -10.93 8.38 10.49
N GLY A 240 -11.87 7.43 10.34
CA GLY A 240 -13.14 7.68 9.69
C GLY A 240 -13.78 8.89 10.36
N GLY A 241 -14.02 9.97 9.59
CA GLY A 241 -14.71 11.14 10.08
C GLY A 241 -16.07 10.74 10.66
N ALA A 242 -16.32 11.20 11.87
CA ALA A 242 -17.63 11.15 12.50
C ALA A 242 -18.62 12.02 11.72
#